data_162bf6b94fe5f881d80e0f4a0479e1b1
#
_entry.id   162bf6b94fe5f881d80e0f4a0479e1b1
#
_cell.length_a   1.000
_cell.length_b   1.000
_cell.length_c   1.000
_cell.angle_alpha   90.00
_cell.angle_beta   90.00
_cell.angle_gamma   90.00
#
_symmetry.space_group_name_H-M   'P 1'
#
loop_
_entity.id
_entity.type
_entity.pdbx_description
1 polymer ?
#
loop_
_entity_poly.entity_id
_entity_poly.type
_entity_poly.pdbx_seq_one_letter_code
_entity_poly.pdbx_strand_id
1 'polypeptide(L)'
;VNYMLAKDSVKKRLDSGMSFTEFSYQLVQGYDFYWLYKNKGCRLQLGGSDQWGNIVTGTELIRRKYFDDNMGEAEAYALTCPLITKADGSKFGKSEGGNVWLDPDRTSPYKFYQYWLNVSDEDAGKLIRFFTLFSQEEIEKLEKEHAEAPHNRILQKALAKDITIRVHSEEDFNAAVEASEILFGKGTTEALQQLSEKMIRSVFEGLPQSEVARRAIESGVGIIDFLAETTDIFGSKGEARRMLKDNGVAVNKSKVKDDYSITTNDLINEKFIIIQKGKKHYYLIKVV
;
A
#
# COMPACT_ATOMS: atom_id res chain seq x y z
N VAL A 1 -4.17 12.03 -39.08
CA VAL A 1 -2.99 11.15 -39.03
C VAL A 1 -1.70 11.97 -39.14
N ASN A 2 -1.49 12.73 -40.23
CA ASN A 2 -0.24 13.53 -40.46
C ASN A 2 0.07 14.49 -39.31
N TYR A 3 -0.93 15.17 -38.75
CA TYR A 3 -0.76 16.07 -37.60
C TYR A 3 -0.31 15.29 -36.33
N MET A 4 -0.80 14.11 -36.14
CA MET A 4 -0.41 13.27 -34.98
C MET A 4 1.00 12.71 -35.14
N LEU A 5 1.36 12.26 -36.33
CA LEU A 5 2.72 11.78 -36.64
C LEU A 5 3.78 12.88 -36.49
N ALA A 6 3.37 14.14 -36.64
CA ALA A 6 4.27 15.31 -36.50
C ALA A 6 4.57 15.70 -35.04
N LYS A 7 3.81 15.17 -34.06
CA LYS A 7 4.04 15.45 -32.62
C LYS A 7 5.35 14.83 -32.15
N ASP A 8 6.14 15.56 -31.36
CA ASP A 8 7.44 15.09 -30.86
C ASP A 8 7.31 13.85 -29.97
N SER A 9 6.21 13.73 -29.22
CA SER A 9 5.91 12.56 -28.41
C SER A 9 5.69 11.30 -29.25
N VAL A 10 5.11 11.44 -30.44
CA VAL A 10 4.88 10.34 -31.38
C VAL A 10 6.17 10.03 -32.14
N LYS A 11 6.88 11.04 -32.64
CA LYS A 11 8.16 10.85 -33.37
C LYS A 11 9.17 10.05 -32.55
N LYS A 12 9.41 10.46 -31.29
CA LYS A 12 10.33 9.75 -30.38
C LYS A 12 9.96 8.28 -30.14
N ARG A 13 8.67 7.95 -30.23
CA ARG A 13 8.17 6.59 -30.02
C ARG A 13 8.12 5.76 -31.31
N LEU A 14 8.03 6.39 -32.47
CA LEU A 14 8.09 5.68 -33.77
C LEU A 14 9.41 4.95 -33.96
N ASP A 15 10.52 5.55 -33.53
CA ASP A 15 11.85 4.94 -33.62
C ASP A 15 12.03 3.72 -32.70
N SER A 16 11.33 3.70 -31.56
CA SER A 16 11.35 2.59 -30.57
C SER A 16 10.22 1.59 -30.74
N GLY A 17 9.33 1.81 -31.71
CA GLY A 17 8.11 1.04 -31.92
C GLY A 17 6.92 1.58 -31.15
N MET A 18 5.81 1.83 -31.85
CA MET A 18 4.52 2.22 -31.28
C MET A 18 3.44 1.25 -31.79
N SER A 19 2.66 0.67 -30.89
CA SER A 19 1.55 -0.18 -31.30
C SER A 19 0.42 0.65 -31.93
N PHE A 20 -0.36 0.01 -32.83
CA PHE A 20 -1.56 0.64 -33.39
C PHE A 20 -2.55 1.09 -32.29
N THR A 21 -2.69 0.30 -31.26
CA THR A 21 -3.56 0.61 -30.10
C THR A 21 -3.09 1.89 -29.41
N GLU A 22 -1.80 2.03 -29.16
CA GLU A 22 -1.21 3.22 -28.52
C GLU A 22 -1.38 4.48 -29.38
N PHE A 23 -1.22 4.35 -30.70
CA PHE A 23 -1.44 5.45 -31.63
C PHE A 23 -2.92 5.85 -31.71
N SER A 24 -3.82 4.87 -31.80
CA SER A 24 -5.28 5.10 -31.92
C SER A 24 -5.89 5.64 -30.63
N TYR A 25 -5.26 5.38 -29.46
CA TYR A 25 -5.74 5.84 -28.16
C TYR A 25 -5.97 7.35 -28.13
N GLN A 26 -5.06 8.16 -28.70
CA GLN A 26 -5.23 9.61 -28.77
C GLN A 26 -6.48 10.03 -29.56
N LEU A 27 -6.80 9.28 -30.63
CA LEU A 27 -7.99 9.57 -31.43
C LEU A 27 -9.28 9.26 -30.67
N VAL A 28 -9.31 8.12 -30.01
CA VAL A 28 -10.47 7.67 -29.21
C VAL A 28 -10.73 8.66 -28.08
N GLN A 29 -9.73 8.97 -27.28
CA GLN A 29 -9.85 9.92 -26.17
C GLN A 29 -10.22 11.33 -26.66
N GLY A 30 -9.65 11.77 -27.76
CA GLY A 30 -9.99 13.08 -28.37
C GLY A 30 -11.43 13.13 -28.84
N TYR A 31 -11.94 12.04 -29.43
CA TYR A 31 -13.35 11.94 -29.83
C TYR A 31 -14.29 11.87 -28.63
N ASP A 32 -13.94 11.16 -27.57
CA ASP A 32 -14.71 11.11 -26.32
C ASP A 32 -14.85 12.51 -25.71
N PHE A 33 -13.77 13.30 -25.70
CA PHE A 33 -13.85 14.68 -25.20
C PHE A 33 -14.76 15.54 -26.05
N TYR A 34 -14.69 15.43 -27.40
CA TYR A 34 -15.60 16.12 -28.30
C TYR A 34 -17.06 15.72 -28.05
N TRP A 35 -17.35 14.41 -27.89
CA TRP A 35 -18.68 13.93 -27.61
C TRP A 35 -19.22 14.45 -26.28
N LEU A 36 -18.43 14.43 -25.22
CA LEU A 36 -18.76 14.96 -23.90
C LEU A 36 -18.98 16.49 -23.95
N TYR A 37 -18.15 17.20 -24.68
CA TYR A 37 -18.32 18.63 -24.91
C TYR A 37 -19.68 18.95 -25.57
N LYS A 38 -19.97 18.26 -26.67
CA LYS A 38 -21.21 18.48 -27.44
C LYS A 38 -22.47 18.07 -26.69
N ASN A 39 -22.45 16.93 -26.01
CA ASN A 39 -23.66 16.30 -25.48
C ASN A 39 -23.85 16.52 -23.97
N LYS A 40 -22.80 16.85 -23.24
CA LYS A 40 -22.80 16.99 -21.76
C LYS A 40 -22.31 18.36 -21.30
N GLY A 41 -21.90 19.27 -22.18
CA GLY A 41 -21.36 20.58 -21.81
C GLY A 41 -20.00 20.49 -21.07
N CYS A 42 -19.26 19.40 -21.21
CA CYS A 42 -17.96 19.20 -20.58
C CYS A 42 -16.91 20.06 -21.28
N ARG A 43 -16.42 21.12 -20.64
CA ARG A 43 -15.47 22.06 -21.20
C ARG A 43 -14.01 21.83 -20.78
N LEU A 44 -13.77 21.11 -19.70
CA LEU A 44 -12.44 20.86 -19.14
C LEU A 44 -12.14 19.38 -19.08
N GLN A 45 -11.00 18.98 -19.64
CA GLN A 45 -10.41 17.65 -19.39
C GLN A 45 -9.12 17.80 -18.58
N LEU A 46 -9.03 17.04 -17.48
CA LEU A 46 -7.91 17.06 -16.54
C LEU A 46 -7.21 15.72 -16.56
N GLY A 47 -5.87 15.70 -16.40
CA GLY A 47 -5.09 14.47 -16.27
C GLY A 47 -3.67 14.68 -15.77
N GLY A 48 -2.90 13.61 -15.70
CA GLY A 48 -1.46 13.70 -15.48
C GLY A 48 -0.74 14.27 -16.71
N SER A 49 0.50 14.73 -16.55
CA SER A 49 1.28 15.31 -17.64
C SER A 49 1.52 14.36 -18.82
N ASP A 50 1.49 13.04 -18.59
CA ASP A 50 1.54 12.01 -19.63
C ASP A 50 0.29 12.03 -20.54
N GLN A 51 -0.85 12.57 -20.07
CA GLN A 51 -2.11 12.67 -20.80
C GLN A 51 -2.20 13.92 -21.69
N TRP A 52 -1.25 14.86 -21.60
CA TRP A 52 -1.29 16.13 -22.34
C TRP A 52 -1.57 15.93 -23.84
N GLY A 53 -0.81 15.03 -24.49
CA GLY A 53 -0.98 14.74 -25.91
C GLY A 53 -2.36 14.26 -26.31
N ASN A 54 -2.97 13.45 -25.45
CA ASN A 54 -4.31 12.91 -25.68
C ASN A 54 -5.38 14.01 -25.49
N ILE A 55 -5.27 14.78 -24.41
CA ILE A 55 -6.25 15.83 -24.06
C ILE A 55 -6.27 16.95 -25.11
N VAL A 56 -5.10 17.45 -25.54
CA VAL A 56 -5.04 18.51 -26.55
C VAL A 56 -5.50 18.04 -27.93
N THR A 57 -5.49 16.74 -28.20
CA THR A 57 -6.11 16.19 -29.42
C THR A 57 -7.62 16.43 -29.41
N GLY A 58 -8.25 16.31 -28.24
CA GLY A 58 -9.67 16.60 -28.04
C GLY A 58 -9.99 18.09 -28.20
N THR A 59 -9.22 18.98 -27.56
CA THR A 59 -9.42 20.44 -27.69
C THR A 59 -9.29 20.90 -29.14
N GLU A 60 -8.31 20.37 -29.87
CA GLU A 60 -8.11 20.69 -31.28
C GLU A 60 -9.25 20.13 -32.17
N LEU A 61 -9.73 18.92 -31.89
CA LEU A 61 -10.87 18.34 -32.60
C LEU A 61 -12.14 19.19 -32.39
N ILE A 62 -12.41 19.64 -31.16
CA ILE A 62 -13.54 20.50 -30.82
C ILE A 62 -13.41 21.82 -31.59
N ARG A 63 -12.23 22.47 -31.52
CA ARG A 63 -11.99 23.73 -32.22
C ARG A 63 -12.26 23.63 -33.72
N ARG A 64 -11.75 22.59 -34.40
CA ARG A 64 -11.95 22.37 -35.82
C ARG A 64 -13.39 22.10 -36.18
N LYS A 65 -14.08 21.23 -35.44
CA LYS A 65 -15.50 20.90 -35.66
C LYS A 65 -16.39 22.11 -35.53
N TYR A 66 -16.19 22.93 -34.50
CA TYR A 66 -16.97 24.15 -34.32
C TYR A 66 -16.68 25.23 -35.35
N PHE A 67 -15.43 25.34 -35.83
CA PHE A 67 -15.08 26.21 -36.93
C PHE A 67 -15.72 25.75 -38.24
N ASP A 68 -15.62 24.48 -38.59
CA ASP A 68 -16.17 23.89 -39.82
C ASP A 68 -17.71 24.01 -39.85
N ASP A 69 -18.36 23.86 -38.70
CA ASP A 69 -19.82 23.91 -38.53
C ASP A 69 -20.35 25.36 -38.36
N ASN A 70 -19.51 26.39 -38.45
CA ASN A 70 -19.87 27.82 -38.24
C ASN A 70 -20.56 28.09 -36.87
N MET A 71 -20.22 27.33 -35.81
CA MET A 71 -20.86 27.39 -34.50
C MET A 71 -20.22 28.41 -33.53
N GLY A 72 -19.29 29.25 -34.00
CA GLY A 72 -18.58 30.22 -33.20
C GLY A 72 -17.29 29.68 -32.56
N GLU A 73 -16.76 30.39 -31.54
CA GLU A 73 -15.55 29.98 -30.84
C GLU A 73 -15.83 28.81 -29.87
N ALA A 74 -14.98 27.80 -29.95
CA ALA A 74 -15.05 26.64 -29.05
C ALA A 74 -14.21 26.87 -27.78
N GLU A 75 -14.84 26.86 -26.62
CA GLU A 75 -14.20 27.00 -25.31
C GLU A 75 -13.97 25.64 -24.66
N ALA A 76 -12.93 24.93 -25.10
CA ALA A 76 -12.51 23.67 -24.49
C ALA A 76 -11.09 23.78 -23.95
N TYR A 77 -10.90 23.33 -22.71
CA TYR A 77 -9.67 23.52 -21.95
C TYR A 77 -9.01 22.20 -21.58
N ALA A 78 -7.67 22.21 -21.57
CA ALA A 78 -6.83 21.10 -21.11
C ALA A 78 -6.05 21.54 -19.88
N LEU A 79 -6.04 20.72 -18.84
CA LEU A 79 -5.24 20.95 -17.64
C LEU A 79 -4.50 19.66 -17.29
N THR A 80 -3.20 19.76 -17.01
CA THR A 80 -2.44 18.62 -16.52
C THR A 80 -1.62 18.99 -15.29
N CYS A 81 -1.41 18.00 -14.42
CA CYS A 81 -0.51 18.11 -13.28
C CYS A 81 0.69 17.18 -13.45
N PRO A 82 1.85 17.51 -12.84
CA PRO A 82 3.02 16.63 -12.84
C PRO A 82 2.68 15.26 -12.26
N LEU A 83 3.34 14.22 -12.79
CA LEU A 83 3.22 12.87 -12.24
C LEU A 83 3.86 12.79 -10.85
N ILE A 84 3.21 12.08 -9.95
CA ILE A 84 3.76 11.80 -8.63
C ILE A 84 4.74 10.63 -8.76
N THR A 85 5.99 10.89 -8.38
CA THR A 85 7.07 9.91 -8.31
C THR A 85 7.59 9.83 -6.89
N LYS A 86 8.14 8.68 -6.51
CA LYS A 86 8.93 8.56 -5.28
C LYS A 86 10.24 9.32 -5.41
N ALA A 87 10.93 9.56 -4.28
CA ALA A 87 12.23 10.22 -4.24
C ALA A 87 13.29 9.51 -5.10
N ASP A 88 13.22 8.18 -5.20
CA ASP A 88 14.08 7.35 -6.05
C ASP A 88 13.72 7.41 -7.55
N GLY A 89 12.74 8.23 -7.95
CA GLY A 89 12.24 8.36 -9.33
C GLY A 89 11.29 7.23 -9.77
N SER A 90 11.03 6.24 -8.95
CA SER A 90 10.10 5.16 -9.28
C SER A 90 8.64 5.64 -9.25
N LYS A 91 7.76 4.86 -9.90
CA LYS A 91 6.33 5.18 -9.93
C LYS A 91 5.71 5.06 -8.54
N PHE A 92 4.97 6.08 -8.13
CA PHE A 92 4.17 6.06 -6.92
C PHE A 92 2.97 5.09 -7.03
N GLY A 93 2.52 4.55 -5.89
CA GLY A 93 1.33 3.67 -5.83
C GLY A 93 1.60 2.18 -6.03
N LYS A 94 2.88 1.78 -6.17
CA LYS A 94 3.29 0.38 -6.18
C LYS A 94 4.09 0.04 -4.92
N SER A 95 3.70 -1.03 -4.21
CA SER A 95 4.47 -1.66 -3.14
C SER A 95 5.20 -2.90 -3.67
N GLU A 96 6.05 -3.52 -2.87
CA GLU A 96 6.66 -4.83 -3.18
C GLU A 96 5.59 -5.92 -3.43
N GLY A 97 4.39 -5.77 -2.84
CA GLY A 97 3.23 -6.65 -3.05
C GLY A 97 2.28 -6.24 -4.18
N GLY A 98 2.62 -5.23 -5.00
CA GLY A 98 1.77 -4.73 -6.09
C GLY A 98 1.12 -3.36 -5.82
N ASN A 99 -0.06 -3.13 -6.38
CA ASN A 99 -0.79 -1.87 -6.21
C ASN A 99 -1.42 -1.76 -4.82
N VAL A 100 -1.44 -0.55 -4.27
CA VAL A 100 -2.20 -0.23 -3.06
C VAL A 100 -3.59 0.25 -3.50
N TRP A 101 -4.60 -0.53 -3.15
CA TRP A 101 -5.98 -0.28 -3.55
C TRP A 101 -6.73 0.49 -2.47
N LEU A 102 -7.71 1.30 -2.88
CA LEU A 102 -8.63 1.96 -1.96
C LEU A 102 -9.70 1.00 -1.43
N ASP A 103 -9.96 -0.07 -2.18
CA ASP A 103 -10.89 -1.12 -1.83
C ASP A 103 -10.34 -1.97 -0.66
N PRO A 104 -11.03 -2.04 0.50
CA PRO A 104 -10.56 -2.75 1.69
C PRO A 104 -10.48 -4.28 1.52
N ASP A 105 -11.15 -4.84 0.50
CA ASP A 105 -11.07 -6.27 0.19
C ASP A 105 -9.82 -6.62 -0.62
N ARG A 106 -9.20 -5.61 -1.27
CA ARG A 106 -7.97 -5.76 -2.06
C ARG A 106 -6.72 -5.32 -1.29
N THR A 107 -6.82 -4.23 -0.55
CA THR A 107 -5.78 -3.75 0.38
C THR A 107 -6.46 -3.44 1.69
N SER A 108 -6.23 -4.27 2.71
CA SER A 108 -6.87 -4.05 4.01
C SER A 108 -6.50 -2.68 4.60
N PRO A 109 -7.37 -2.07 5.43
CA PRO A 109 -7.09 -0.80 6.10
C PRO A 109 -5.77 -0.80 6.87
N TYR A 110 -5.40 -1.95 7.47
CA TYR A 110 -4.11 -2.12 8.13
C TYR A 110 -2.93 -1.98 7.16
N LYS A 111 -2.94 -2.70 6.03
CA LYS A 111 -1.90 -2.60 4.99
C LYS A 111 -1.86 -1.22 4.36
N PHE A 112 -3.02 -0.62 4.14
CA PHE A 112 -3.15 0.73 3.65
C PHE A 112 -2.49 1.73 4.60
N TYR A 113 -2.80 1.66 5.89
CA TYR A 113 -2.15 2.46 6.93
C TYR A 113 -0.63 2.25 6.98
N GLN A 114 -0.17 1.00 6.97
CA GLN A 114 1.26 0.66 6.99
C GLN A 114 2.00 1.19 5.75
N TYR A 115 1.38 1.19 4.58
CA TYR A 115 1.96 1.74 3.37
C TYR A 115 2.34 3.22 3.56
N TRP A 116 1.42 4.02 4.06
CA TRP A 116 1.65 5.45 4.30
C TRP A 116 2.57 5.71 5.49
N LEU A 117 2.47 4.90 6.52
CA LEU A 117 3.37 4.99 7.66
C LEU A 117 4.82 4.69 7.28
N ASN A 118 5.08 3.85 6.28
CA ASN A 118 6.41 3.39 5.90
C ASN A 118 7.04 4.17 4.72
N VAL A 119 6.47 5.28 4.29
CA VAL A 119 7.11 6.15 3.30
C VAL A 119 8.39 6.77 3.86
N SER A 120 9.36 7.09 2.99
CA SER A 120 10.61 7.72 3.39
C SER A 120 10.38 9.12 3.96
N ASP A 121 11.32 9.64 4.73
CA ASP A 121 11.23 11.03 5.25
C ASP A 121 11.21 12.04 4.10
N GLU A 122 11.99 11.78 3.04
CA GLU A 122 12.03 12.61 1.84
C GLU A 122 10.68 12.64 1.09
N ASP A 123 10.01 11.49 0.99
CA ASP A 123 8.69 11.41 0.36
C ASP A 123 7.59 12.00 1.25
N ALA A 124 7.67 11.83 2.57
CA ALA A 124 6.62 12.24 3.49
C ALA A 124 6.26 13.72 3.38
N GLY A 125 7.28 14.59 3.30
CA GLY A 125 7.09 16.04 3.13
C GLY A 125 6.41 16.43 1.81
N LYS A 126 6.67 15.67 0.74
CA LYS A 126 5.99 15.86 -0.56
C LYS A 126 4.58 15.30 -0.53
N LEU A 127 4.41 14.08 -0.01
CA LEU A 127 3.13 13.37 -0.06
C LEU A 127 2.07 14.00 0.85
N ILE A 128 2.48 14.59 2.00
CA ILE A 128 1.53 15.26 2.88
C ILE A 128 0.86 16.45 2.19
N ARG A 129 1.57 17.17 1.31
CA ARG A 129 1.01 18.27 0.51
C ARG A 129 0.06 17.79 -0.58
N PHE A 130 0.31 16.61 -1.16
CA PHE A 130 -0.53 16.08 -2.23
C PHE A 130 -1.77 15.35 -1.73
N PHE A 131 -1.66 14.65 -0.62
CA PHE A 131 -2.66 13.68 -0.19
C PHE A 131 -3.45 14.08 1.05
N THR A 132 -3.14 15.20 1.70
CA THR A 132 -3.94 15.70 2.82
C THR A 132 -4.66 16.99 2.48
N LEU A 133 -5.63 17.34 3.30
CA LEU A 133 -6.35 18.62 3.23
C LEU A 133 -5.88 19.60 4.31
N PHE A 134 -4.68 19.36 4.86
CA PHE A 134 -4.09 20.25 5.85
C PHE A 134 -3.74 21.61 5.24
N SER A 135 -3.89 22.66 6.03
CA SER A 135 -3.44 23.99 5.67
C SER A 135 -1.91 24.05 5.56
N GLN A 136 -1.40 25.07 4.88
CA GLN A 136 0.04 25.29 4.79
C GLN A 136 0.67 25.42 6.18
N GLU A 137 0.03 26.14 7.11
CA GLU A 137 0.52 26.35 8.47
C GLU A 137 0.62 25.03 9.25
N GLU A 138 -0.38 24.14 9.12
CA GLU A 138 -0.36 22.82 9.75
C GLU A 138 0.78 21.96 9.20
N ILE A 139 1.01 21.97 7.89
CA ILE A 139 2.08 21.20 7.25
C ILE A 139 3.44 21.73 7.71
N GLU A 140 3.67 23.03 7.69
CA GLU A 140 4.94 23.66 8.12
C GLU A 140 5.24 23.36 9.59
N LYS A 141 4.23 23.35 10.45
CA LYS A 141 4.37 22.95 11.85
C LYS A 141 4.81 21.50 11.98
N LEU A 142 4.14 20.57 11.28
CA LEU A 142 4.48 19.15 11.30
C LEU A 142 5.88 18.88 10.75
N GLU A 143 6.31 19.62 9.71
CA GLU A 143 7.66 19.50 9.15
C GLU A 143 8.74 19.97 10.14
N LYS A 144 8.49 21.05 10.85
CA LYS A 144 9.41 21.54 11.89
C LYS A 144 9.53 20.54 13.03
N GLU A 145 8.42 20.01 13.54
CA GLU A 145 8.41 18.99 14.59
C GLU A 145 9.13 17.70 14.12
N HIS A 146 8.90 17.31 12.86
CA HIS A 146 9.57 16.15 12.27
C HIS A 146 11.08 16.35 12.15
N ALA A 147 11.54 17.54 11.74
CA ALA A 147 12.96 17.85 11.61
C ALA A 147 13.73 17.81 12.96
N GLU A 148 13.05 18.14 14.07
CA GLU A 148 13.64 18.06 15.42
C GLU A 148 13.82 16.60 15.88
N ALA A 149 12.94 15.69 15.47
CA ALA A 149 12.98 14.29 15.89
C ALA A 149 12.46 13.34 14.79
N PRO A 150 13.20 13.13 13.68
CA PRO A 150 12.73 12.31 12.54
C PRO A 150 12.36 10.88 12.92
N HIS A 151 13.04 10.30 13.91
CA HIS A 151 12.75 8.95 14.39
C HIS A 151 11.34 8.76 14.97
N ASN A 152 10.65 9.83 15.34
CA ASN A 152 9.26 9.80 15.79
C ASN A 152 8.27 9.67 14.63
N ARG A 153 8.72 9.88 13.38
CA ARG A 153 7.94 9.72 12.15
C ARG A 153 6.64 10.53 12.16
N ILE A 154 6.71 11.78 12.61
CA ILE A 154 5.52 12.65 12.83
C ILE A 154 4.78 12.90 11.51
N LEU A 155 5.49 13.21 10.42
CA LEU A 155 4.91 13.42 9.10
C LEU A 155 4.20 12.17 8.59
N GLN A 156 4.85 11.01 8.66
CA GLN A 156 4.26 9.74 8.21
C GLN A 156 3.02 9.38 9.03
N LYS A 157 3.05 9.59 10.34
CA LYS A 157 1.90 9.33 11.21
C LYS A 157 0.71 10.24 10.88
N ALA A 158 0.96 11.54 10.67
CA ALA A 158 -0.08 12.48 10.29
C ALA A 158 -0.68 12.15 8.92
N LEU A 159 0.17 11.87 7.92
CA LEU A 159 -0.21 11.45 6.58
C LEU A 159 -1.03 10.17 6.61
N ALA A 160 -0.53 9.11 7.27
CA ALA A 160 -1.19 7.82 7.35
C ALA A 160 -2.55 7.91 8.08
N LYS A 161 -2.63 8.71 9.14
CA LYS A 161 -3.87 8.95 9.87
C LYS A 161 -4.92 9.61 8.97
N ASP A 162 -4.60 10.77 8.38
CA ASP A 162 -5.54 11.54 7.58
C ASP A 162 -6.08 10.72 6.40
N ILE A 163 -5.20 10.06 5.65
CA ILE A 163 -5.61 9.31 4.46
C ILE A 163 -6.40 8.06 4.85
N THR A 164 -5.98 7.32 5.90
CA THR A 164 -6.69 6.09 6.29
C THR A 164 -8.09 6.41 6.79
N ILE A 165 -8.27 7.45 7.60
CA ILE A 165 -9.60 7.88 8.07
C ILE A 165 -10.48 8.30 6.89
N ARG A 166 -9.94 9.05 5.94
CA ARG A 166 -10.68 9.58 4.80
C ARG A 166 -11.08 8.53 3.77
N VAL A 167 -10.25 7.52 3.56
CA VAL A 167 -10.50 6.44 2.57
C VAL A 167 -11.31 5.30 3.17
N HIS A 168 -11.08 4.96 4.42
CA HIS A 168 -11.76 3.88 5.13
C HIS A 168 -12.63 4.47 6.24
N SER A 169 -12.18 4.39 7.50
CA SER A 169 -12.89 4.96 8.64
C SER A 169 -11.94 5.29 9.79
N GLU A 170 -12.41 6.06 10.78
CA GLU A 170 -11.68 6.28 12.02
C GLU A 170 -11.56 4.99 12.84
N GLU A 171 -12.57 4.13 12.79
CA GLU A 171 -12.56 2.83 13.43
C GLU A 171 -11.47 1.91 12.84
N ASP A 172 -11.38 1.84 11.51
CA ASP A 172 -10.33 1.07 10.82
C ASP A 172 -8.91 1.61 11.11
N PHE A 173 -8.77 2.93 11.17
CA PHE A 173 -7.51 3.56 11.57
C PHE A 173 -7.11 3.18 12.99
N ASN A 174 -8.02 3.30 13.95
CA ASN A 174 -7.74 2.97 15.34
C ASN A 174 -7.39 1.49 15.50
N ALA A 175 -8.11 0.59 14.81
CA ALA A 175 -7.80 -0.83 14.78
C ALA A 175 -6.43 -1.13 14.17
N ALA A 176 -6.03 -0.40 13.11
CA ALA A 176 -4.71 -0.55 12.48
C ALA A 176 -3.57 -0.08 13.40
N VAL A 177 -3.76 1.02 14.13
CA VAL A 177 -2.79 1.53 15.11
C VAL A 177 -2.66 0.54 16.26
N GLU A 178 -3.77 0.09 16.85
CA GLU A 178 -3.78 -0.90 17.94
C GLU A 178 -3.07 -2.19 17.53
N ALA A 179 -3.38 -2.74 16.38
CA ALA A 179 -2.73 -3.93 15.86
C ALA A 179 -1.21 -3.73 15.68
N SER A 180 -0.79 -2.54 15.19
CA SER A 180 0.63 -2.21 15.06
C SER A 180 1.34 -2.16 16.41
N GLU A 181 0.72 -1.54 17.41
CA GLU A 181 1.27 -1.44 18.76
C GLU A 181 1.34 -2.80 19.45
N ILE A 182 0.30 -3.62 19.29
CA ILE A 182 0.26 -4.97 19.83
C ILE A 182 1.35 -5.82 19.17
N LEU A 183 1.52 -5.77 17.87
CA LEU A 183 2.42 -6.67 17.15
C LEU A 183 3.88 -6.22 17.18
N PHE A 184 4.14 -4.93 16.97
CA PHE A 184 5.51 -4.41 16.83
C PHE A 184 5.95 -3.54 18.01
N GLY A 185 5.03 -3.13 18.87
CA GLY A 185 5.30 -2.37 20.07
C GLY A 185 5.47 -3.25 21.32
N LYS A 186 5.09 -2.70 22.47
CA LYS A 186 5.12 -3.34 23.78
C LYS A 186 3.85 -4.13 24.11
N GLY A 187 3.05 -4.52 23.11
CA GLY A 187 1.83 -5.30 23.33
C GLY A 187 2.09 -6.61 24.05
N THR A 188 1.16 -7.01 24.90
CA THR A 188 1.22 -8.26 25.68
C THR A 188 0.55 -9.42 24.92
N THR A 189 0.74 -10.63 25.41
CA THR A 189 0.04 -11.83 24.90
C THR A 189 -1.49 -11.70 25.03
N GLU A 190 -1.96 -11.11 26.13
CA GLU A 190 -3.39 -10.88 26.38
C GLU A 190 -3.99 -9.92 25.34
N ALA A 191 -3.26 -8.87 24.96
CA ALA A 191 -3.69 -7.95 23.93
C ALA A 191 -3.76 -8.62 22.53
N LEU A 192 -2.85 -9.55 22.23
CA LEU A 192 -2.92 -10.36 21.00
C LEU A 192 -4.20 -11.22 20.93
N GLN A 193 -4.65 -11.75 22.06
CA GLN A 193 -5.86 -12.58 22.12
C GLN A 193 -7.13 -11.80 21.82
N GLN A 194 -7.11 -10.47 21.91
CA GLN A 194 -8.25 -9.60 21.63
C GLN A 194 -8.35 -9.19 20.15
N LEU A 195 -7.29 -9.41 19.34
CA LEU A 195 -7.34 -9.11 17.92
C LEU A 195 -8.32 -10.04 17.19
N SER A 196 -9.16 -9.48 16.33
CA SER A 196 -10.06 -10.28 15.51
C SER A 196 -9.30 -11.17 14.52
N GLU A 197 -9.88 -12.30 14.12
CA GLU A 197 -9.32 -13.18 13.08
C GLU A 197 -9.03 -12.42 11.78
N LYS A 198 -9.95 -11.52 11.36
CA LYS A 198 -9.77 -10.67 10.18
C LYS A 198 -8.52 -9.80 10.30
N MET A 199 -8.29 -9.21 11.47
CA MET A 199 -7.12 -8.37 11.72
C MET A 199 -5.83 -9.19 11.69
N ILE A 200 -5.77 -10.33 12.36
CA ILE A 200 -4.60 -11.23 12.35
C ILE A 200 -4.26 -11.63 10.91
N ARG A 201 -5.24 -12.08 10.14
CA ARG A 201 -5.03 -12.46 8.73
C ARG A 201 -4.51 -11.29 7.89
N SER A 202 -5.08 -10.11 8.07
CA SER A 202 -4.67 -8.89 7.35
C SER A 202 -3.22 -8.48 7.64
N VAL A 203 -2.83 -8.53 8.90
CA VAL A 203 -1.47 -8.16 9.34
C VAL A 203 -0.42 -9.12 8.81
N PHE A 204 -0.73 -10.42 8.84
CA PHE A 204 0.19 -11.47 8.41
C PHE A 204 0.07 -11.84 6.92
N GLU A 205 -0.80 -11.18 6.18
CA GLU A 205 -0.89 -11.38 4.73
C GLU A 205 0.43 -10.96 4.04
N GLY A 206 1.01 -11.91 3.29
CA GLY A 206 2.33 -11.72 2.65
C GLY A 206 3.53 -12.03 3.54
N LEU A 207 3.33 -12.33 4.83
CA LEU A 207 4.38 -12.89 5.69
C LEU A 207 4.37 -14.43 5.63
N PRO A 208 5.47 -15.09 6.01
CA PRO A 208 5.52 -16.55 6.05
C PRO A 208 4.42 -17.15 6.93
N GLN A 209 3.69 -18.10 6.38
CA GLN A 209 2.61 -18.80 7.06
C GLN A 209 2.80 -20.32 6.92
N SER A 210 2.42 -21.07 7.95
CA SER A 210 2.39 -22.53 7.94
C SER A 210 1.04 -23.03 8.47
N GLU A 211 0.55 -24.15 7.97
CA GLU A 211 -0.65 -24.81 8.49
C GLU A 211 -0.23 -26.03 9.28
N VAL A 212 -0.84 -26.21 10.46
CA VAL A 212 -0.56 -27.31 11.37
C VAL A 212 -1.86 -27.96 11.79
N ALA A 213 -1.95 -29.26 11.72
CA ALA A 213 -3.13 -30.00 12.18
C ALA A 213 -3.30 -29.86 13.69
N ARG A 214 -4.52 -29.58 14.18
CA ARG A 214 -4.82 -29.39 15.61
C ARG A 214 -4.33 -30.56 16.48
N ARG A 215 -4.49 -31.79 15.99
CA ARG A 215 -4.03 -33.00 16.65
C ARG A 215 -2.52 -33.01 16.98
N ALA A 216 -1.71 -32.27 16.23
CA ALA A 216 -0.26 -32.21 16.45
C ALA A 216 0.11 -31.43 17.73
N ILE A 217 -0.79 -30.58 18.24
CA ILE A 217 -0.56 -29.75 19.41
C ILE A 217 -1.47 -30.14 20.60
N GLU A 218 -2.44 -31.01 20.41
CA GLU A 218 -3.39 -31.44 21.47
C GLU A 218 -2.72 -32.12 22.66
N SER A 219 -1.75 -32.96 22.40
CA SER A 219 -0.96 -33.65 23.43
C SER A 219 0.28 -32.87 23.89
N GLY A 220 0.47 -31.68 23.36
CA GLY A 220 1.69 -30.90 23.53
C GLY A 220 2.84 -31.36 22.62
N VAL A 221 3.50 -30.43 21.95
CA VAL A 221 4.69 -30.70 21.14
C VAL A 221 5.84 -29.81 21.63
N GLY A 222 7.01 -30.40 21.86
CA GLY A 222 8.19 -29.66 22.30
C GLY A 222 8.54 -28.55 21.29
N ILE A 223 8.88 -27.37 21.79
CA ILE A 223 9.12 -26.18 20.97
C ILE A 223 10.17 -26.42 19.87
N ILE A 224 11.20 -27.22 20.11
CA ILE A 224 12.26 -27.50 19.16
C ILE A 224 11.71 -28.30 17.98
N ASP A 225 10.89 -29.33 18.26
CA ASP A 225 10.27 -30.18 17.24
C ASP A 225 9.21 -29.39 16.46
N PHE A 226 8.45 -28.55 17.17
CA PHE A 226 7.49 -27.64 16.53
C PHE A 226 8.15 -26.70 15.53
N LEU A 227 9.26 -26.07 15.92
CA LEU A 227 9.96 -25.08 15.09
C LEU A 227 10.72 -25.68 13.91
N ALA A 228 11.21 -26.94 14.01
CA ALA A 228 12.09 -27.52 13.01
C ALA A 228 11.46 -28.65 12.20
N GLU A 229 10.42 -29.32 12.70
CA GLU A 229 9.80 -30.47 12.03
C GLU A 229 8.31 -30.26 11.72
N THR A 230 7.60 -29.50 12.57
CA THR A 230 6.16 -29.26 12.37
C THR A 230 5.91 -28.05 11.47
N THR A 231 6.76 -27.01 11.54
CA THR A 231 6.52 -25.72 10.86
C THR A 231 7.63 -25.28 9.90
N ASP A 232 8.76 -25.97 9.84
CA ASP A 232 9.93 -25.64 9.01
C ASP A 232 10.44 -24.19 9.17
N ILE A 233 10.16 -23.52 10.32
CA ILE A 233 10.66 -22.16 10.61
C ILE A 233 12.18 -22.14 10.75
N PHE A 234 12.75 -23.25 11.21
CA PHE A 234 14.17 -23.44 11.32
C PHE A 234 14.60 -24.66 10.47
N GLY A 235 15.71 -24.53 9.77
CA GLY A 235 16.24 -25.59 8.93
C GLY A 235 16.78 -26.80 9.70
N SER A 236 16.93 -26.72 11.03
CA SER A 236 17.35 -27.83 11.88
C SER A 236 17.04 -27.59 13.35
N LYS A 237 16.90 -28.71 14.12
CA LYS A 237 16.76 -28.67 15.60
C LYS A 237 17.95 -27.98 16.27
N GLY A 238 19.16 -28.10 15.71
CA GLY A 238 20.36 -27.46 16.24
C GLY A 238 20.31 -25.92 16.12
N GLU A 239 19.77 -25.39 15.03
CA GLU A 239 19.55 -23.98 14.84
C GLU A 239 18.46 -23.46 15.81
N ALA A 240 17.36 -24.18 15.94
CA ALA A 240 16.28 -23.82 16.86
C ALA A 240 16.78 -23.76 18.32
N ARG A 241 17.56 -24.77 18.78
CA ARG A 241 18.15 -24.76 20.13
C ARG A 241 19.07 -23.57 20.39
N ARG A 242 19.94 -23.23 19.45
CA ARG A 242 20.82 -22.06 19.58
C ARG A 242 20.03 -20.78 19.74
N MET A 243 19.02 -20.58 18.87
CA MET A 243 18.19 -19.38 18.91
C MET A 243 17.34 -19.29 20.19
N LEU A 244 16.84 -20.41 20.71
CA LEU A 244 16.12 -20.47 22.00
C LEU A 244 17.05 -20.10 23.16
N LYS A 245 18.29 -20.66 23.19
CA LYS A 245 19.30 -20.32 24.20
C LYS A 245 19.65 -18.84 24.23
N ASP A 246 19.68 -18.19 23.06
CA ASP A 246 19.96 -16.77 22.90
C ASP A 246 18.72 -15.89 23.13
N ASN A 247 17.62 -16.45 23.70
CA ASN A 247 16.33 -15.77 23.86
C ASN A 247 15.81 -15.15 22.54
N GLY A 248 16.15 -15.76 21.42
CA GLY A 248 15.81 -15.28 20.08
C GLY A 248 14.42 -15.71 19.59
N VAL A 249 13.68 -16.54 20.36
CA VAL A 249 12.34 -17.02 19.98
C VAL A 249 11.29 -16.53 20.98
N ALA A 250 10.14 -16.12 20.44
CA ALA A 250 8.95 -15.88 21.25
C ALA A 250 7.73 -16.56 20.60
N VAL A 251 6.85 -17.06 21.45
CA VAL A 251 5.52 -17.58 21.12
C VAL A 251 4.51 -16.55 21.60
N ASN A 252 3.65 -16.07 20.73
CA ASN A 252 2.65 -15.04 21.06
C ASN A 252 3.23 -13.90 21.90
N LYS A 253 4.42 -13.41 21.49
CA LYS A 253 5.21 -12.36 22.17
C LYS A 253 5.91 -12.75 23.48
N SER A 254 5.57 -13.86 24.09
CA SER A 254 6.26 -14.36 25.28
C SER A 254 7.53 -15.11 24.89
N LYS A 255 8.68 -14.71 25.46
CA LYS A 255 9.93 -15.43 25.25
C LYS A 255 9.85 -16.82 25.84
N VAL A 256 10.27 -17.81 25.05
CA VAL A 256 10.23 -19.21 25.43
C VAL A 256 11.63 -19.82 25.43
N LYS A 257 11.79 -20.89 26.21
CA LYS A 257 13.02 -21.69 26.32
C LYS A 257 12.81 -23.06 25.69
N ASP A 258 13.85 -23.87 25.72
CA ASP A 258 13.89 -25.20 25.10
C ASP A 258 13.00 -26.26 25.79
N ASP A 259 12.59 -25.99 27.03
CA ASP A 259 11.64 -26.82 27.81
C ASP A 259 10.17 -26.49 27.54
N TYR A 260 9.89 -25.47 26.71
CA TYR A 260 8.51 -25.07 26.39
C TYR A 260 7.84 -26.09 25.47
N SER A 261 6.55 -26.32 25.71
CA SER A 261 5.70 -27.14 24.85
C SER A 261 4.54 -26.33 24.31
N ILE A 262 4.36 -26.36 23.00
CA ILE A 262 3.21 -25.77 22.32
C ILE A 262 1.99 -26.66 22.56
N THR A 263 0.90 -26.04 22.98
CA THR A 263 -0.39 -26.70 23.27
C THR A 263 -1.55 -25.90 22.67
N THR A 264 -2.76 -26.40 22.82
CA THR A 264 -3.96 -25.65 22.43
C THR A 264 -4.19 -24.37 23.25
N ASN A 265 -3.55 -24.22 24.42
CA ASN A 265 -3.60 -22.99 25.21
C ASN A 265 -2.84 -21.82 24.56
N ASP A 266 -1.97 -22.12 23.61
CA ASP A 266 -1.24 -21.07 22.85
C ASP A 266 -2.04 -20.51 21.69
N LEU A 267 -3.24 -21.01 21.45
CA LEU A 267 -4.07 -20.56 20.34
C LEU A 267 -4.66 -19.18 20.59
N ILE A 268 -4.45 -18.28 19.63
CA ILE A 268 -5.16 -17.01 19.51
C ILE A 268 -6.40 -17.28 18.65
N ASN A 269 -7.58 -16.86 19.12
CA ASN A 269 -8.87 -17.12 18.44
C ASN A 269 -9.06 -18.60 18.06
N GLU A 270 -8.54 -19.51 18.87
CA GLU A 270 -8.57 -20.97 18.67
C GLU A 270 -7.98 -21.49 17.35
N LYS A 271 -7.24 -20.62 16.61
CA LYS A 271 -6.77 -20.89 15.25
C LYS A 271 -5.33 -20.51 14.97
N PHE A 272 -4.74 -19.58 15.71
CA PHE A 272 -3.46 -19.01 15.34
C PHE A 272 -2.42 -19.09 16.44
N ILE A 273 -1.17 -19.29 16.05
CA ILE A 273 0.00 -19.10 16.90
C ILE A 273 0.97 -18.18 16.16
N ILE A 274 1.51 -17.19 16.84
CA ILE A 274 2.49 -16.27 16.29
C ILE A 274 3.87 -16.64 16.81
N ILE A 275 4.77 -16.99 15.91
CA ILE A 275 6.18 -17.27 16.24
C ILE A 275 7.03 -16.06 15.80
N GLN A 276 7.84 -15.56 16.71
CA GLN A 276 8.83 -14.54 16.42
C GLN A 276 10.24 -15.14 16.45
N LYS A 277 11.00 -15.02 15.33
CA LYS A 277 12.41 -15.41 15.17
C LYS A 277 13.27 -14.15 15.15
N GLY A 278 14.04 -13.92 16.21
CA GLY A 278 14.82 -12.69 16.37
C GLY A 278 13.93 -11.46 16.60
N LYS A 279 14.39 -10.29 16.13
CA LYS A 279 13.68 -9.00 16.36
C LYS A 279 12.67 -8.65 15.25
N LYS A 280 12.83 -9.19 14.04
CA LYS A 280 12.14 -8.70 12.85
C LYS A 280 11.32 -9.73 12.09
N HIS A 281 11.52 -11.03 12.33
CA HIS A 281 10.86 -12.07 11.55
C HIS A 281 9.70 -12.67 12.33
N TYR A 282 8.52 -12.61 11.74
CA TYR A 282 7.28 -13.14 12.29
C TYR A 282 6.72 -14.19 11.36
N TYR A 283 6.16 -15.23 11.95
CA TYR A 283 5.51 -16.35 11.26
C TYR A 283 4.13 -16.55 11.86
N LEU A 284 3.12 -16.70 11.02
CA LEU A 284 1.78 -17.05 11.44
C LEU A 284 1.56 -18.55 11.24
N ILE A 285 1.26 -19.25 12.31
CA ILE A 285 0.87 -20.65 12.26
C ILE A 285 -0.64 -20.72 12.35
N LYS A 286 -1.25 -21.31 11.35
CA LYS A 286 -2.68 -21.54 11.27
C LYS A 286 -2.95 -22.98 11.65
N VAL A 287 -3.71 -23.18 12.72
CA VAL A 287 -4.11 -24.49 13.23
C VAL A 287 -5.45 -24.87 12.63
N VAL A 288 -5.49 -26.02 11.93
CA VAL A 288 -6.63 -26.53 11.18
C VAL A 288 -7.07 -27.89 11.67
#